data_42037ff54fe81212ababc91e7dcff979
#
_entry.id   42037ff54fe81212ababc91e7dcff979
#
_cell.length_a   1.000
_cell.length_b   1.000
_cell.length_c   1.000
_cell.angle_alpha   90.00
_cell.angle_beta   90.00
_cell.angle_gamma   90.00
#
_symmetry.space_group_name_H-M   'P 1'
#
loop_
_entity.id
_entity.type
_entity.pdbx_description
1 polymer ?
#
loop_
_entity_poly.entity_id
_entity_poly.type
_entity_poly.pdbx_seq_one_letter_code
_entity_poly.pdbx_strand_id
1 'polypeptide(L)' 'MSKEQFSFEKGWSQVRQCDVSACRKELMKVLGLTTRAAFLQRLYGNVIPNVLQAHNVEKVFAKYGIKDVWGK' A
#
# COMPACT_ATOMS: atom_id res chain seq x y z
N MET A 1 2.57 19.55 -3.19
CA MET A 1 3.09 18.23 -2.74
C MET A 1 3.07 17.27 -3.91
N SER A 2 4.11 16.46 -4.03
CA SER A 2 4.20 15.45 -5.08
C SER A 2 3.29 14.27 -4.77
N LYS A 3 2.62 13.70 -5.79
CA LYS A 3 1.83 12.47 -5.65
C LYS A 3 2.67 11.31 -5.12
N GLU A 4 3.97 11.35 -5.35
CA GLU A 4 4.92 10.32 -4.94
C GLU A 4 4.96 10.13 -3.42
N GLN A 5 4.61 11.17 -2.64
CA GLN A 5 4.59 11.09 -1.19
C GLN A 5 3.54 10.10 -0.67
N PHE A 6 2.51 9.83 -1.48
CA PHE A 6 1.42 8.92 -1.09
C PHE A 6 1.49 7.58 -1.81
N SER A 7 2.52 7.38 -2.63
CA SER A 7 2.78 6.10 -3.27
C SER A 7 3.40 5.15 -2.24
N PHE A 8 2.96 3.89 -2.22
CA PHE A 8 3.60 2.88 -1.40
C PHE A 8 4.36 1.84 -2.24
N GLU A 9 4.81 2.24 -3.43
CA GLU A 9 5.64 1.39 -4.28
C GLU A 9 6.91 0.94 -3.59
N LYS A 10 7.51 1.83 -2.78
CA LYS A 10 8.71 1.51 -2.03
C LYS A 10 8.48 0.35 -1.06
N GLY A 11 7.41 0.39 -0.28
CA GLY A 11 7.05 -0.71 0.60
C GLY A 11 6.68 -1.96 -0.17
N TRP A 12 5.91 -1.79 -1.25
CA TRP A 12 5.48 -2.88 -2.09
C TRP A 12 6.65 -3.66 -2.70
N SER A 13 7.69 -2.95 -3.14
CA SER A 13 8.87 -3.59 -3.73
C SER A 13 9.66 -4.44 -2.74
N GLN A 14 9.45 -4.24 -1.44
CA GLN A 14 10.11 -4.99 -0.39
C GLN A 14 9.35 -6.25 0.02
N VAL A 15 8.11 -6.42 -0.46
CA VAL A 15 7.29 -7.59 -0.14
C VAL A 15 7.88 -8.82 -0.83
N ARG A 16 8.04 -9.91 -0.09
CA ARG A 16 8.52 -11.17 -0.65
C ARG A 16 7.51 -11.71 -1.67
N GLN A 17 8.00 -12.35 -2.72
CA GLN A 17 7.15 -12.89 -3.76
C GLN A 17 6.08 -13.83 -3.22
N CYS A 18 6.43 -14.63 -2.22
CA CYS A 18 5.47 -15.54 -1.58
C CYS A 18 4.38 -14.82 -0.78
N ASP A 19 4.63 -13.56 -0.39
CA ASP A 19 3.69 -12.78 0.42
C ASP A 19 2.88 -11.77 -0.40
N VAL A 20 3.22 -11.58 -1.67
CA VAL A 20 2.60 -10.56 -2.52
C VAL A 20 1.08 -10.71 -2.58
N SER A 21 0.58 -11.92 -2.81
CA SER A 21 -0.85 -12.17 -2.92
C SER A 21 -1.59 -11.88 -1.62
N ALA A 22 -1.04 -12.33 -0.49
CA ALA A 22 -1.63 -12.12 0.83
C ALA A 22 -1.60 -10.64 1.21
N CYS A 23 -0.48 -9.98 0.98
CA CYS A 23 -0.30 -8.56 1.27
C CYS A 23 -1.29 -7.71 0.47
N ARG A 24 -1.44 -8.00 -0.84
CA ARG A 24 -2.38 -7.30 -1.70
C ARG A 24 -3.81 -7.44 -1.19
N LYS A 25 -4.21 -8.65 -0.80
CA LYS A 25 -5.56 -8.90 -0.28
C LYS A 25 -5.82 -8.10 0.99
N GLU A 26 -4.86 -8.05 1.90
CA GLU A 26 -5.00 -7.28 3.13
C GLU A 26 -5.09 -5.79 2.85
N LEU A 27 -4.25 -5.27 1.96
CA LEU A 27 -4.28 -3.86 1.58
C LEU A 27 -5.62 -3.48 0.94
N MET A 28 -6.11 -4.30 0.03
CA MET A 28 -7.40 -4.07 -0.60
C MET A 28 -8.54 -4.08 0.42
N LYS A 29 -8.46 -4.97 1.40
CA LYS A 29 -9.46 -5.06 2.46
C LYS A 29 -9.49 -3.81 3.32
N VAL A 30 -8.33 -3.34 3.79
CA VAL A 30 -8.27 -2.16 4.66
C VAL A 30 -8.58 -0.87 3.93
N LEU A 31 -8.35 -0.81 2.62
CA LEU A 31 -8.66 0.35 1.78
C LEU A 31 -10.07 0.27 1.17
N GLY A 32 -10.76 -0.85 1.36
CA GLY A 32 -12.10 -1.03 0.80
C GLY A 32 -12.13 -1.16 -0.71
N LEU A 33 -11.07 -1.70 -1.30
CA LEU A 33 -10.94 -1.83 -2.75
C LEU A 33 -11.44 -3.19 -3.22
N THR A 34 -12.13 -3.20 -4.37
CA THR A 34 -12.68 -4.44 -4.95
C THR A 34 -12.05 -4.80 -6.29
N THR A 35 -11.28 -3.89 -6.89
CA THR A 35 -10.68 -4.13 -8.19
C THR A 35 -9.17 -3.92 -8.14
N ARG A 36 -8.46 -4.61 -9.04
CA ARG A 36 -7.02 -4.45 -9.19
C ARG A 36 -6.65 -3.04 -9.66
N ALA A 37 -7.45 -2.47 -10.55
CA ALA A 37 -7.23 -1.11 -11.04
C ALA A 37 -7.25 -0.09 -9.89
N ALA A 38 -8.23 -0.22 -8.99
CA ALA A 38 -8.31 0.66 -7.80
C ALA A 38 -7.08 0.50 -6.91
N PHE A 39 -6.62 -0.75 -6.72
CA PHE A 39 -5.40 -1.02 -5.95
C PHE A 39 -4.18 -0.33 -6.58
N LEU A 40 -4.02 -0.44 -7.90
CA LEU A 40 -2.90 0.18 -8.60
C LEU A 40 -2.90 1.69 -8.48
N GLN A 41 -4.08 2.32 -8.51
CA GLN A 41 -4.20 3.76 -8.31
C GLN A 41 -3.69 4.19 -6.93
N ARG A 42 -3.99 3.40 -5.91
CA ARG A 42 -3.48 3.64 -4.55
C ARG A 42 -1.97 3.40 -4.48
N LEU A 43 -1.50 2.32 -5.10
CA LEU A 43 -0.09 1.95 -5.11
C LEU A 43 0.78 3.07 -5.71
N TYR A 44 0.34 3.66 -6.81
CA TYR A 44 1.08 4.72 -7.49
C TYR A 44 0.90 6.11 -6.88
N GLY A 45 0.04 6.23 -5.86
CA GLY A 45 -0.16 7.50 -5.18
C GLY A 45 -1.09 8.46 -5.91
N ASN A 46 -1.89 7.95 -6.86
CA ASN A 46 -2.84 8.78 -7.62
C ASN A 46 -4.05 9.17 -6.78
N VAL A 47 -4.29 8.49 -5.67
CA VAL A 47 -5.36 8.82 -4.73
C VAL A 47 -4.71 9.05 -3.36
N ILE A 48 -4.99 10.21 -2.77
CA ILE A 48 -4.44 10.58 -1.47
C ILE A 48 -5.23 9.84 -0.38
N PRO A 49 -4.57 8.98 0.43
CA PRO A 49 -5.26 8.30 1.53
C PRO A 49 -5.54 9.27 2.67
N ASN A 50 -6.63 9.02 3.42
CA ASN A 50 -6.83 9.75 4.66
C ASN A 50 -5.90 9.19 5.75
N VAL A 51 -5.87 9.84 6.92
CA VAL A 51 -4.98 9.45 8.01
C VAL A 51 -5.20 7.99 8.45
N LEU A 52 -6.45 7.58 8.54
CA LEU A 52 -6.79 6.22 8.93
C LEU A 52 -6.32 5.19 7.89
N GLN A 53 -6.55 5.49 6.62
CA GLN A 53 -6.12 4.61 5.53
C GLN A 53 -4.59 4.49 5.48
N ALA A 54 -3.88 5.60 5.63
CA ALA A 54 -2.41 5.60 5.66
C ALA A 54 -1.90 4.74 6.83
N HIS A 55 -2.50 4.90 8.00
CA HIS A 55 -2.13 4.13 9.18
C HIS A 55 -2.36 2.63 8.96
N ASN A 56 -3.50 2.26 8.35
CA ASN A 56 -3.82 0.87 8.07
C ASN A 56 -2.85 0.26 7.06
N VAL A 57 -2.43 1.02 6.04
CA VAL A 57 -1.43 0.57 5.07
C VAL A 57 -0.11 0.28 5.78
N GLU A 58 0.33 1.18 6.63
CA GLU A 58 1.57 0.99 7.39
C GLU A 58 1.48 -0.23 8.31
N LYS A 59 0.34 -0.47 8.94
CA LYS A 59 0.12 -1.65 9.78
C LYS A 59 0.24 -2.94 8.99
N VAL A 60 -0.35 -2.99 7.79
CA VAL A 60 -0.26 -4.18 6.94
C VAL A 60 1.19 -4.47 6.59
N PHE A 61 1.93 -3.47 6.14
CA PHE A 61 3.34 -3.65 5.79
C PHE A 61 4.18 -4.04 7.01
N ALA A 62 3.85 -3.53 8.20
CA ALA A 62 4.57 -3.88 9.42
C ALA A 62 4.47 -5.38 9.74
N LYS A 63 3.37 -6.03 9.40
CA LYS A 63 3.21 -7.48 9.57
C LYS A 63 4.25 -8.27 8.77
N TYR A 64 4.74 -7.69 7.68
CA TYR A 64 5.74 -8.32 6.82
C TYR A 64 7.15 -7.78 7.08
N GLY A 65 7.32 -7.04 8.17
CA GLY A 65 8.63 -6.48 8.56
C GLY A 65 9.08 -5.29 7.74
N ILE A 66 8.17 -4.64 7.03
CA ILE A 66 8.47 -3.50 6.17
C ILE A 66 8.11 -2.21 6.92
N LYS A 67 9.11 -1.37 7.18
CA LYS A 67 8.93 -0.11 7.89
C LYS A 67 8.92 1.10 6.97
N ASP A 68 9.59 1.01 5.85
CA ASP A 68 9.78 2.11 4.91
C ASP A 68 8.78 1.92 3.75
N VAL A 69 7.59 2.46 3.93
CA VAL A 69 6.43 2.19 3.08
C VAL A 69 6.27 3.20 1.95
N TRP A 70 6.39 4.49 2.27
CA TRP A 70 6.02 5.57 1.36
C TRP A 70 7.17 5.99 0.45
N GLY A 71 6.81 6.26 -0.82
CA GLY A 71 7.74 6.69 -1.84
C GLY A 71 7.84 5.70 -3.00
N LYS A 72 8.78 5.94 -3.86
CA LYS A 72 9.04 5.08 -5.03
C LYS A 72 10.33 4.28 -4.90
#